data_1dc38939260a96eae2e9beac9bbb4dcb
#
_entry.id   1dc38939260a96eae2e9beac9bbb4dcb
#
_cell.length_a   1.000
_cell.length_b   1.000
_cell.length_c   1.000
_cell.angle_alpha   90.00
_cell.angle_beta   90.00
_cell.angle_gamma   90.00
#
_symmetry.space_group_name_H-M   'P 1'
#
loop_
_entity.id
_entity.type
_entity.pdbx_description
1 polymer ?
#
loop_
_entity_poly.entity_id
_entity_poly.type
_entity_poly.pdbx_seq_one_letter_code
_entity_poly.pdbx_strand_id
1 'polypeptide(L)'
;RRQRQMCIRDRFISTIAMFALAHTPLGRIANAVRDNPERAEFVGYDPQRVRFLMLMLSAFFAGISGGLTAINFEIVSAENVSAARSGAVLLFAFIGGTGVFFGPMLGAVIGVLLTVMLPELTKAWLLYLGLFFIMMVMYAPGGLASLILMNVRLASAGLMPRVLPAMLRLAAPLLIALAGFIMLIEMTYRLSLDAAHGTSLHVFGISVEATAAPAWLCAIVMLLIGGIFFLKCRKPFLNVWGDAQAETERALRGGRR
;
A
#
# COMPACT_ATOMS: atom_id res chain seq x y z
N ARG A 1 8.27 -31.60 4.68
CA ARG A 1 9.37 -30.64 5.00
C ARG A 1 10.25 -30.33 3.78
N ARG A 2 10.70 -31.34 3.00
CA ARG A 2 11.55 -31.12 1.79
C ARG A 2 10.86 -30.27 0.72
N GLN A 3 9.58 -30.47 0.44
CA GLN A 3 8.81 -29.72 -0.54
C GLN A 3 8.72 -28.23 -0.22
N ARG A 4 8.46 -27.87 1.05
CA ARG A 4 8.45 -26.45 1.50
C ARG A 4 9.81 -25.79 1.34
N GLN A 5 10.90 -26.50 1.62
CA GLN A 5 12.26 -25.97 1.44
C GLN A 5 12.60 -25.73 -0.04
N MET A 6 12.16 -26.63 -0.94
CA MET A 6 12.31 -26.43 -2.39
C MET A 6 11.54 -25.18 -2.86
N CYS A 7 10.28 -25.03 -2.49
CA CYS A 7 9.48 -23.86 -2.87
C CYS A 7 10.07 -22.53 -2.36
N ILE A 8 10.64 -22.51 -1.16
CA ILE A 8 11.30 -21.32 -0.61
C ILE A 8 12.55 -20.98 -1.44
N ARG A 9 13.38 -21.97 -1.74
CA ARG A 9 14.59 -21.78 -2.56
C ARG A 9 14.26 -21.27 -3.95
N ASP A 10 13.26 -21.87 -4.62
CA ASP A 10 12.87 -21.51 -5.97
C ASP A 10 12.28 -20.11 -6.03
N ARG A 11 11.55 -19.70 -4.98
CA ARG A 11 11.05 -18.32 -4.82
C ARG A 11 12.21 -17.32 -4.67
N PHE A 12 13.25 -17.68 -3.87
CA PHE A 12 14.44 -16.84 -3.73
C PHE A 12 15.21 -16.72 -5.05
N ILE A 13 15.44 -17.84 -5.76
CA ILE A 13 16.13 -17.83 -7.05
C ILE A 13 15.39 -16.94 -8.06
N SER A 14 14.06 -17.09 -8.18
CA SER A 14 13.24 -16.28 -9.06
C SER A 14 13.30 -14.80 -8.71
N THR A 15 13.28 -14.46 -7.42
CA THR A 15 13.36 -13.07 -6.95
C THR A 15 14.74 -12.47 -7.26
N ILE A 16 15.82 -13.22 -7.06
CA ILE A 16 17.19 -12.79 -7.40
C ILE A 16 17.32 -12.60 -8.91
N ALA A 17 16.75 -13.51 -9.72
CA ALA A 17 16.74 -13.38 -11.17
C ALA A 17 16.00 -12.13 -11.62
N MET A 18 14.82 -11.83 -11.05
CA MET A 18 14.09 -10.58 -11.32
C MET A 18 14.90 -9.34 -10.91
N PHE A 19 15.55 -9.38 -9.76
CA PHE A 19 16.39 -8.28 -9.28
C PHE A 19 17.57 -8.05 -10.21
N ALA A 20 18.29 -9.11 -10.60
CA ALA A 20 19.38 -9.03 -11.55
C ALA A 20 18.91 -8.46 -12.89
N LEU A 21 17.75 -8.90 -13.39
CA LEU A 21 17.15 -8.42 -14.64
C LEU A 21 16.83 -6.93 -14.59
N ALA A 22 16.30 -6.44 -13.46
CA ALA A 22 16.01 -5.02 -13.25
C ALA A 22 17.27 -4.14 -13.31
N HIS A 23 18.45 -4.69 -13.00
CA HIS A 23 19.75 -4.00 -13.05
C HIS A 23 20.47 -4.13 -14.39
N THR A 24 19.97 -4.96 -15.30
CA THR A 24 20.51 -5.08 -16.67
C THR A 24 20.20 -3.81 -17.49
N PRO A 25 20.90 -3.61 -18.62
CA PRO A 25 20.57 -2.54 -19.57
C PRO A 25 19.10 -2.58 -20.00
N LEU A 26 18.51 -3.78 -20.18
CA LEU A 26 17.10 -3.95 -20.53
C LEU A 26 16.16 -3.35 -19.46
N GLY A 27 16.41 -3.61 -18.18
CA GLY A 27 15.63 -3.03 -17.09
C GLY A 27 15.73 -1.50 -17.03
N ARG A 28 16.92 -0.95 -17.30
CA ARG A 28 17.11 0.52 -17.37
C ARG A 28 16.37 1.14 -18.54
N ILE A 29 16.41 0.50 -19.71
CA ILE A 29 15.69 0.95 -20.91
C ILE A 29 14.17 0.85 -20.69
N ALA A 30 13.68 -0.20 -20.04
CA ALA A 30 12.27 -0.34 -19.69
C ALA A 30 11.78 0.81 -18.81
N ASN A 31 12.58 1.25 -17.83
CA ASN A 31 12.28 2.43 -17.04
C ASN A 31 12.30 3.72 -17.88
N ALA A 32 13.26 3.88 -18.78
CA ALA A 32 13.34 5.03 -19.68
C ALA A 32 12.11 5.10 -20.60
N VAL A 33 11.68 3.97 -21.18
CA VAL A 33 10.47 3.87 -22.03
C VAL A 33 9.19 4.15 -21.22
N ARG A 34 9.15 3.77 -19.95
CA ARG A 34 8.03 4.09 -19.05
C ARG A 34 7.93 5.59 -18.78
N ASP A 35 9.07 6.24 -18.52
CA ASP A 35 9.11 7.64 -18.13
C ASP A 35 8.93 8.58 -19.33
N ASN A 36 9.54 8.26 -20.47
CA ASN A 36 9.38 9.00 -21.72
C ASN A 36 9.71 8.14 -22.94
N PRO A 37 8.71 7.56 -23.64
CA PRO A 37 8.92 6.71 -24.81
C PRO A 37 9.58 7.44 -25.98
N GLU A 38 9.24 8.71 -26.20
CA GLU A 38 9.83 9.50 -27.32
C GLU A 38 11.35 9.67 -27.14
N ARG A 39 11.81 9.96 -25.91
CA ARG A 39 13.25 10.04 -25.65
C ARG A 39 13.97 8.73 -25.89
N ALA A 40 13.34 7.60 -25.55
CA ALA A 40 13.93 6.29 -25.79
C ALA A 40 14.08 6.01 -27.30
N GLU A 41 13.13 6.46 -28.11
CA GLU A 41 13.16 6.36 -29.57
C GLU A 41 14.26 7.21 -30.18
N PHE A 42 14.46 8.45 -29.72
CA PHE A 42 15.57 9.31 -30.17
C PHE A 42 16.96 8.72 -29.89
N VAL A 43 17.09 7.88 -28.86
CA VAL A 43 18.33 7.17 -28.52
C VAL A 43 18.48 5.86 -29.33
N GLY A 44 17.50 5.54 -30.20
CA GLY A 44 17.57 4.39 -31.12
C GLY A 44 16.90 3.11 -30.56
N TYR A 45 16.14 3.18 -29.48
CA TYR A 45 15.39 2.06 -28.95
C TYR A 45 13.94 2.08 -29.44
N ASP A 46 13.44 0.94 -29.92
CA ASP A 46 12.03 0.77 -30.28
C ASP A 46 11.19 0.52 -29.00
N PRO A 47 10.32 1.45 -28.57
CA PRO A 47 9.51 1.31 -27.36
C PRO A 47 8.56 0.11 -27.41
N GLN A 48 8.08 -0.27 -28.60
CA GLN A 48 7.15 -1.40 -28.75
C GLN A 48 7.87 -2.73 -28.47
N ARG A 49 9.07 -2.92 -29.03
CA ARG A 49 9.88 -4.12 -28.75
C ARG A 49 10.26 -4.24 -27.29
N VAL A 50 10.65 -3.13 -26.67
CA VAL A 50 11.00 -3.12 -25.24
C VAL A 50 9.79 -3.52 -24.40
N ARG A 51 8.61 -2.96 -24.67
CA ARG A 51 7.35 -3.32 -23.97
C ARG A 51 6.99 -4.78 -24.17
N PHE A 52 7.13 -5.29 -25.38
CA PHE A 52 6.87 -6.70 -25.71
C PHE A 52 7.80 -7.63 -24.93
N LEU A 53 9.10 -7.36 -24.91
CA LEU A 53 10.07 -8.16 -24.13
C LEU A 53 9.75 -8.13 -22.64
N MET A 54 9.41 -6.96 -22.09
CA MET A 54 9.02 -6.85 -20.68
C MET A 54 7.73 -7.61 -20.37
N LEU A 55 6.76 -7.62 -21.28
CA LEU A 55 5.52 -8.41 -21.15
C LEU A 55 5.83 -9.91 -21.12
N MET A 56 6.69 -10.39 -22.01
CA MET A 56 7.11 -11.81 -22.05
C MET A 56 7.82 -12.23 -20.76
N LEU A 57 8.73 -11.39 -20.26
CA LEU A 57 9.43 -11.65 -19.00
C LEU A 57 8.47 -11.64 -17.80
N SER A 58 7.52 -10.70 -17.79
CA SER A 58 6.48 -10.64 -16.77
C SER A 58 5.62 -11.90 -16.76
N ALA A 59 5.19 -12.36 -17.94
CA ALA A 59 4.41 -13.60 -18.09
C ALA A 59 5.21 -14.84 -17.66
N PHE A 60 6.50 -14.89 -17.96
CA PHE A 60 7.39 -15.97 -17.52
C PHE A 60 7.46 -16.06 -16.00
N PHE A 61 7.72 -14.95 -15.30
CA PHE A 61 7.77 -14.94 -13.83
C PHE A 61 6.40 -15.18 -13.19
N ALA A 62 5.33 -14.70 -13.83
CA ALA A 62 3.97 -15.02 -13.39
C ALA A 62 3.67 -16.53 -13.50
N GLY A 63 4.15 -17.19 -14.56
CA GLY A 63 4.06 -18.64 -14.74
C GLY A 63 4.81 -19.40 -13.63
N ILE A 64 6.03 -18.98 -13.28
CA ILE A 64 6.79 -19.55 -12.16
C ILE A 64 6.00 -19.38 -10.85
N SER A 65 5.45 -18.19 -10.59
CA SER A 65 4.65 -17.92 -9.39
C SER A 65 3.40 -18.81 -9.32
N GLY A 66 2.71 -18.98 -10.46
CA GLY A 66 1.56 -19.89 -10.57
C GLY A 66 1.91 -21.34 -10.29
N GLY A 67 3.01 -21.83 -10.87
CA GLY A 67 3.54 -23.18 -10.62
C GLY A 67 3.89 -23.42 -9.15
N LEU A 68 4.58 -22.47 -8.52
CA LEU A 68 4.92 -22.56 -7.08
C LEU A 68 3.65 -22.53 -6.20
N THR A 69 2.63 -21.78 -6.61
CA THR A 69 1.33 -21.75 -5.92
C THR A 69 0.62 -23.09 -6.04
N ALA A 70 0.61 -23.70 -7.23
CA ALA A 70 0.02 -25.02 -7.47
C ALA A 70 0.71 -26.10 -6.63
N ILE A 71 2.04 -26.09 -6.54
CA ILE A 71 2.81 -27.04 -5.72
C ILE A 71 2.53 -26.84 -4.23
N ASN A 72 2.35 -25.59 -3.78
CA ASN A 72 2.14 -25.27 -2.36
C ASN A 72 0.74 -25.64 -1.87
N PHE A 73 -0.29 -25.45 -2.70
CA PHE A 73 -1.68 -25.74 -2.34
C PHE A 73 -2.17 -27.09 -2.82
N GLU A 74 -1.40 -27.78 -3.69
CA GLU A 74 -1.73 -29.09 -4.30
C GLU A 74 -3.02 -29.10 -5.11
N ILE A 75 -3.67 -27.95 -5.26
CA ILE A 75 -4.95 -27.77 -5.99
C ILE A 75 -4.83 -26.53 -6.86
N VAL A 76 -5.28 -26.67 -8.11
CA VAL A 76 -5.47 -25.54 -9.03
C VAL A 76 -6.95 -25.40 -9.33
N SER A 77 -7.53 -24.30 -8.88
CA SER A 77 -8.94 -23.96 -9.15
C SER A 77 -9.05 -22.84 -10.18
N ALA A 78 -10.21 -22.76 -10.85
CA ALA A 78 -10.51 -21.67 -11.78
C ALA A 78 -10.46 -20.29 -11.09
N GLU A 79 -10.69 -20.23 -9.78
CA GLU A 79 -10.59 -19.02 -8.97
C GLU A 79 -9.17 -18.44 -8.97
N ASN A 80 -8.12 -19.27 -9.04
CA ASN A 80 -6.74 -18.82 -9.10
C ASN A 80 -6.40 -18.04 -10.38
N VAL A 81 -7.20 -18.20 -11.44
CA VAL A 81 -7.05 -17.52 -12.74
C VAL A 81 -8.09 -16.41 -12.91
N SER A 82 -8.85 -16.10 -11.87
CA SER A 82 -9.94 -15.12 -11.93
C SER A 82 -9.43 -13.68 -12.03
N ALA A 83 -10.25 -12.80 -12.61
CA ALA A 83 -9.99 -11.36 -12.64
C ALA A 83 -9.91 -10.76 -11.25
N ALA A 84 -10.66 -11.28 -10.27
CA ALA A 84 -10.61 -10.84 -8.89
C ALA A 84 -9.24 -11.10 -8.25
N ARG A 85 -8.65 -12.27 -8.48
CA ARG A 85 -7.31 -12.61 -7.99
C ARG A 85 -6.24 -11.73 -8.64
N SER A 86 -6.32 -11.52 -9.94
CA SER A 86 -5.42 -10.63 -10.67
C SER A 86 -5.53 -9.18 -10.19
N GLY A 87 -6.75 -8.71 -9.94
CA GLY A 87 -7.01 -7.39 -9.38
C GLY A 87 -6.43 -7.22 -7.97
N ALA A 88 -6.54 -8.23 -7.11
CA ALA A 88 -5.96 -8.21 -5.77
C ALA A 88 -4.42 -8.11 -5.81
N VAL A 89 -3.76 -8.87 -6.69
CA VAL A 89 -2.30 -8.80 -6.86
C VAL A 89 -1.87 -7.41 -7.33
N LEU A 90 -2.59 -6.84 -8.30
CA LEU A 90 -2.35 -5.49 -8.78
C LEU A 90 -2.51 -4.45 -7.65
N LEU A 91 -3.59 -4.55 -6.90
CA LEU A 91 -3.88 -3.69 -5.75
C LEU A 91 -2.75 -3.73 -4.71
N PHE A 92 -2.28 -4.91 -4.35
CA PHE A 92 -1.16 -5.06 -3.41
C PHE A 92 0.15 -4.50 -3.97
N ALA A 93 0.43 -4.69 -5.26
CA ALA A 93 1.60 -4.10 -5.90
C ALA A 93 1.58 -2.56 -5.86
N PHE A 94 0.41 -1.93 -6.07
CA PHE A 94 0.26 -0.49 -5.96
C PHE A 94 0.37 0.02 -4.51
N ILE A 95 -0.22 -0.69 -3.55
CA ILE A 95 -0.08 -0.35 -2.12
C ILE A 95 1.39 -0.35 -1.72
N GLY A 96 2.13 -1.37 -2.15
CA GLY A 96 3.56 -1.46 -1.88
C GLY A 96 4.39 -0.40 -2.59
N GLY A 97 3.98 -0.03 -3.79
CA GLY A 97 4.63 0.97 -4.64
C GLY A 97 5.47 0.35 -5.75
N THR A 98 5.14 0.71 -6.99
CA THR A 98 5.79 0.20 -8.21
C THR A 98 7.11 0.90 -8.56
N GLY A 99 7.45 1.98 -7.86
CA GLY A 99 8.68 2.75 -8.09
C GLY A 99 9.95 2.11 -7.53
N VAL A 100 9.81 1.14 -6.62
CA VAL A 100 10.93 0.46 -5.94
C VAL A 100 10.77 -1.03 -6.09
N PHE A 101 11.85 -1.75 -6.39
CA PHE A 101 11.82 -3.20 -6.61
C PHE A 101 11.18 -3.98 -5.44
N PHE A 102 11.50 -3.61 -4.20
CA PHE A 102 10.94 -4.25 -3.00
C PHE A 102 9.53 -3.78 -2.64
N GLY A 103 9.01 -2.75 -3.33
CA GLY A 103 7.67 -2.21 -3.09
C GLY A 103 6.57 -3.25 -3.18
N PRO A 104 6.40 -3.96 -4.31
CA PRO A 104 5.37 -4.99 -4.45
C PRO A 104 5.47 -6.12 -3.41
N MET A 105 6.69 -6.45 -2.95
CA MET A 105 6.90 -7.46 -1.90
C MET A 105 6.33 -6.97 -0.55
N LEU A 106 6.62 -5.71 -0.17
CA LEU A 106 6.04 -5.09 1.02
C LEU A 106 4.52 -4.99 0.91
N GLY A 107 4.01 -4.60 -0.26
CA GLY A 107 2.58 -4.55 -0.53
C GLY A 107 1.90 -5.90 -0.41
N ALA A 108 2.53 -6.98 -0.89
CA ALA A 108 2.02 -8.33 -0.74
C ALA A 108 1.94 -8.76 0.72
N VAL A 109 2.98 -8.48 1.53
CA VAL A 109 2.97 -8.80 2.97
C VAL A 109 1.84 -8.06 3.68
N ILE A 110 1.71 -6.75 3.45
CA ILE A 110 0.67 -5.94 4.08
C ILE A 110 -0.72 -6.34 3.56
N GLY A 111 -0.86 -6.59 2.25
CA GLY A 111 -2.10 -7.03 1.65
C GLY A 111 -2.60 -8.35 2.20
N VAL A 112 -1.71 -9.33 2.38
CA VAL A 112 -2.04 -10.61 3.01
C VAL A 112 -2.42 -10.42 4.48
N LEU A 113 -1.69 -9.60 5.24
CA LEU A 113 -2.05 -9.29 6.62
C LEU A 113 -3.44 -8.65 6.71
N LEU A 114 -3.74 -7.68 5.85
CA LEU A 114 -5.04 -7.03 5.82
C LEU A 114 -6.15 -8.02 5.42
N THR A 115 -5.95 -8.85 4.42
CA THR A 115 -6.97 -9.83 3.98
C THR A 115 -7.20 -10.97 4.96
N VAL A 116 -6.26 -11.24 5.87
CA VAL A 116 -6.42 -12.26 6.93
C VAL A 116 -6.98 -11.64 8.20
N MET A 117 -6.47 -10.49 8.63
CA MET A 117 -6.86 -9.91 9.93
C MET A 117 -8.15 -9.08 9.88
N LEU A 118 -8.40 -8.36 8.77
CA LEU A 118 -9.60 -7.53 8.67
C LEU A 118 -10.92 -8.32 8.74
N PRO A 119 -11.08 -9.47 8.07
CA PRO A 119 -12.30 -10.26 8.18
C PRO A 119 -12.62 -10.77 9.58
N GLU A 120 -11.60 -10.96 10.42
CA GLU A 120 -11.77 -11.34 11.83
C GLU A 120 -12.28 -10.18 12.69
N LEU A 121 -11.94 -8.93 12.29
CA LEU A 121 -12.32 -7.73 13.03
C LEU A 121 -13.67 -7.17 12.57
N THR A 122 -13.95 -7.22 11.27
CA THR A 122 -15.16 -6.61 10.69
C THR A 122 -15.66 -7.35 9.46
N LYS A 123 -16.97 -7.46 9.30
CA LYS A 123 -17.59 -8.01 8.09
C LYS A 123 -17.43 -7.07 6.87
N ALA A 124 -17.22 -5.77 7.12
CA ALA A 124 -17.02 -4.74 6.08
C ALA A 124 -15.57 -4.66 5.56
N TRP A 125 -14.76 -5.71 5.73
CA TRP A 125 -13.32 -5.73 5.43
C TRP A 125 -12.98 -5.33 3.98
N LEU A 126 -13.81 -5.70 3.01
CA LEU A 126 -13.61 -5.33 1.59
C LEU A 126 -13.72 -3.80 1.38
N LEU A 127 -14.64 -3.15 2.09
CA LEU A 127 -14.80 -1.70 2.04
C LEU A 127 -13.55 -1.00 2.59
N TYR A 128 -13.04 -1.46 3.73
CA TYR A 128 -11.81 -0.91 4.31
C TYR A 128 -10.60 -1.13 3.43
N LEU A 129 -10.48 -2.31 2.82
CA LEU A 129 -9.39 -2.60 1.88
C LEU A 129 -9.44 -1.68 0.66
N GLY A 130 -10.63 -1.48 0.07
CA GLY A 130 -10.82 -0.58 -1.06
C GLY A 130 -10.54 0.88 -0.70
N LEU A 131 -11.01 1.33 0.46
CA LEU A 131 -10.76 2.69 0.95
C LEU A 131 -9.28 2.93 1.23
N PHE A 132 -8.61 1.96 1.85
CA PHE A 132 -7.15 2.01 2.07
C PHE A 132 -6.39 2.13 0.76
N PHE A 133 -6.80 1.37 -0.27
CA PHE A 133 -6.22 1.47 -1.60
C PHE A 133 -6.41 2.87 -2.21
N ILE A 134 -7.63 3.42 -2.18
CA ILE A 134 -7.91 4.76 -2.70
C ILE A 134 -7.07 5.81 -1.98
N MET A 135 -6.98 5.73 -0.65
CA MET A 135 -6.12 6.62 0.14
C MET A 135 -4.65 6.51 -0.29
N MET A 136 -4.14 5.29 -0.47
CA MET A 136 -2.75 5.09 -0.88
C MET A 136 -2.46 5.68 -2.25
N VAL A 137 -3.34 5.47 -3.24
CA VAL A 137 -3.17 6.00 -4.59
C VAL A 137 -3.23 7.53 -4.61
N MET A 138 -4.14 8.14 -3.83
CA MET A 138 -4.30 9.60 -3.81
C MET A 138 -3.21 10.33 -3.02
N TYR A 139 -2.79 9.80 -1.88
CA TYR A 139 -1.87 10.49 -0.97
C TYR A 139 -0.43 9.99 -1.03
N ALA A 140 -0.22 8.76 -1.47
CA ALA A 140 1.11 8.14 -1.57
C ALA A 140 1.31 7.46 -2.93
N PRO A 141 1.41 8.22 -4.04
CA PRO A 141 1.53 7.64 -5.39
C PRO A 141 2.78 6.78 -5.58
N GLY A 142 3.79 6.93 -4.73
CA GLY A 142 4.96 6.06 -4.69
C GLY A 142 4.79 4.80 -3.83
N GLY A 143 3.62 4.61 -3.19
CA GLY A 143 3.33 3.49 -2.30
C GLY A 143 4.06 3.56 -0.94
N LEU A 144 3.81 2.54 -0.12
CA LEU A 144 4.40 2.43 1.22
C LEU A 144 5.94 2.36 1.18
N ALA A 145 6.52 1.70 0.18
CA ALA A 145 7.98 1.63 0.04
C ALA A 145 8.61 3.01 -0.12
N SER A 146 7.98 3.91 -0.89
CA SER A 146 8.44 5.29 -1.05
C SER A 146 8.37 6.07 0.27
N LEU A 147 7.28 5.91 1.04
CA LEU A 147 7.14 6.53 2.35
C LEU A 147 8.20 6.03 3.34
N ILE A 148 8.45 4.72 3.37
CA ILE A 148 9.48 4.13 4.24
C ILE A 148 10.86 4.66 3.85
N LEU A 149 11.23 4.61 2.56
CA LEU A 149 12.52 5.09 2.09
C LEU A 149 12.74 6.57 2.40
N MET A 150 11.70 7.38 2.29
CA MET A 150 11.76 8.80 2.59
C MET A 150 11.99 9.04 4.08
N ASN A 151 11.28 8.31 4.96
CA ASN A 151 11.53 8.38 6.40
C ASN A 151 12.94 7.88 6.78
N VAL A 152 13.44 6.83 6.14
CA VAL A 152 14.81 6.33 6.35
C VAL A 152 15.84 7.38 5.93
N ARG A 153 15.64 8.06 4.79
CA ARG A 153 16.52 9.15 4.34
C ARG A 153 16.50 10.35 5.29
N LEU A 154 15.33 10.74 5.78
CA LEU A 154 15.20 11.79 6.82
C LEU A 154 15.90 11.41 8.11
N ALA A 155 15.80 10.16 8.53
CA ALA A 155 16.47 9.63 9.71
C ALA A 155 18.01 9.62 9.52
N SER A 156 18.51 9.21 8.37
CA SER A 156 19.95 9.22 8.06
C SER A 156 20.54 10.63 7.95
N ALA A 157 19.73 11.63 7.56
CA ALA A 157 20.10 13.05 7.55
C ALA A 157 20.01 13.72 8.94
N GLY A 158 19.58 12.99 9.98
CA GLY A 158 19.45 13.54 11.34
C GLY A 158 18.29 14.53 11.53
N LEU A 159 17.40 14.67 10.56
CA LEU A 159 16.28 15.62 10.58
C LEU A 159 15.02 15.06 11.28
N MET A 160 15.04 13.78 11.68
CA MET A 160 13.92 13.08 12.33
C MET A 160 13.40 13.78 13.59
N PRO A 161 14.26 14.31 14.53
CA PRO A 161 13.75 14.99 15.72
C PRO A 161 12.94 16.25 15.43
N ARG A 162 13.16 16.87 14.27
CA ARG A 162 12.45 18.09 13.85
C ARG A 162 11.07 17.80 13.25
N VAL A 163 10.94 16.67 12.55
CA VAL A 163 9.72 16.25 11.86
C VAL A 163 8.79 15.44 12.77
N LEU A 164 9.35 14.66 13.69
CA LEU A 164 8.60 13.78 14.60
C LEU A 164 7.48 14.48 15.39
N PRO A 165 7.73 15.66 16.05
CA PRO A 165 6.66 16.34 16.78
C PRO A 165 5.56 16.87 15.88
N ALA A 166 5.88 17.25 14.63
CA ALA A 166 4.88 17.66 13.64
C ALA A 166 4.05 16.46 13.17
N MET A 167 4.66 15.29 12.98
CA MET A 167 3.96 14.04 12.66
C MET A 167 3.04 13.60 13.80
N LEU A 168 3.49 13.66 15.05
CA LEU A 168 2.66 13.31 16.21
C LEU A 168 1.45 14.25 16.38
N ARG A 169 1.65 15.56 16.18
CA ARG A 169 0.55 16.53 16.21
C ARG A 169 -0.49 16.31 15.11
N LEU A 170 -0.08 15.80 13.95
CA LEU A 170 -0.99 15.46 12.86
C LEU A 170 -1.66 14.09 13.08
N ALA A 171 -0.96 13.15 13.70
CA ALA A 171 -1.46 11.79 13.95
C ALA A 171 -2.65 11.77 14.92
N ALA A 172 -2.61 12.58 15.97
CA ALA A 172 -3.68 12.60 16.99
C ALA A 172 -5.06 12.95 16.40
N PRO A 173 -5.27 14.07 15.68
CA PRO A 173 -6.55 14.38 15.07
C PRO A 173 -6.92 13.40 13.95
N LEU A 174 -5.94 12.85 13.23
CA LEU A 174 -6.18 11.83 12.22
C LEU A 174 -6.77 10.56 12.85
N LEU A 175 -6.22 10.09 13.97
CA LEU A 175 -6.73 8.91 14.67
C LEU A 175 -8.15 9.13 15.21
N ILE A 176 -8.46 10.32 15.71
CA ILE A 176 -9.81 10.67 16.18
C ILE A 176 -10.81 10.67 15.01
N ALA A 177 -10.44 11.29 13.89
CA ALA A 177 -11.28 11.29 12.69
C ALA A 177 -11.48 9.87 12.13
N LEU A 178 -10.44 9.06 12.14
CA LEU A 178 -10.49 7.67 11.67
C LEU A 178 -11.39 6.82 12.59
N ALA A 179 -11.30 6.99 13.90
CA ALA A 179 -12.17 6.30 14.84
C ALA A 179 -13.65 6.66 14.65
N GLY A 180 -13.96 7.94 14.48
CA GLY A 180 -15.33 8.40 14.17
C GLY A 180 -15.83 7.85 12.83
N PHE A 181 -14.97 7.78 11.81
CA PHE A 181 -15.28 7.24 10.50
C PHE A 181 -15.54 5.72 10.54
N ILE A 182 -14.70 4.97 11.24
CA ILE A 182 -14.88 3.53 11.46
C ILE A 182 -16.22 3.27 12.15
N MET A 183 -16.52 4.03 13.20
CA MET A 183 -17.76 3.90 13.94
C MET A 183 -19.00 4.14 13.05
N LEU A 184 -18.97 5.15 12.17
CA LEU A 184 -20.04 5.41 11.21
C LEU A 184 -20.20 4.28 10.19
N ILE A 185 -19.12 3.75 9.66
CA ILE A 185 -19.17 2.62 8.69
C ILE A 185 -19.78 1.39 9.37
N GLU A 186 -19.29 1.02 10.55
CA GLU A 186 -19.77 -0.16 11.25
C GLU A 186 -21.27 -0.06 11.60
N MET A 187 -21.71 1.11 12.07
CA MET A 187 -23.12 1.35 12.36
C MET A 187 -23.98 1.26 11.11
N THR A 188 -23.54 1.90 10.02
CA THR A 188 -24.27 1.87 8.73
C THR A 188 -24.33 0.45 8.17
N TYR A 189 -23.21 -0.28 8.23
CA TYR A 189 -23.13 -1.65 7.74
C TYR A 189 -24.08 -2.58 8.52
N ARG A 190 -24.11 -2.48 9.84
CA ARG A 190 -25.00 -3.26 10.69
C ARG A 190 -26.48 -2.98 10.40
N LEU A 191 -26.85 -1.71 10.26
CA LEU A 191 -28.24 -1.36 9.95
C LEU A 191 -28.68 -1.80 8.57
N SER A 192 -27.76 -1.77 7.59
CA SER A 192 -28.11 -2.03 6.19
C SER A 192 -28.03 -3.52 5.80
N LEU A 193 -27.05 -4.26 6.30
CA LEU A 193 -26.74 -5.61 5.84
C LEU A 193 -26.79 -6.69 6.93
N ASP A 194 -26.66 -6.35 8.20
CA ASP A 194 -26.54 -7.33 9.28
C ASP A 194 -27.65 -7.17 10.37
N ALA A 195 -28.76 -6.55 10.02
CA ALA A 195 -29.88 -6.31 10.94
C ALA A 195 -30.46 -7.60 11.56
N ALA A 196 -30.27 -8.75 10.88
CA ALA A 196 -30.74 -10.06 11.38
C ALA A 196 -29.91 -10.62 12.53
N HIS A 197 -28.69 -10.13 12.79
CA HIS A 197 -27.78 -10.67 13.82
C HIS A 197 -27.72 -9.81 15.10
N GLY A 198 -28.63 -8.85 15.27
CA GLY A 198 -28.73 -7.98 16.45
C GLY A 198 -28.05 -6.62 16.29
N THR A 199 -28.51 -5.65 17.09
CA THR A 199 -28.11 -4.23 16.99
C THR A 199 -26.91 -3.86 17.85
N SER A 200 -26.34 -4.78 18.63
CA SER A 200 -25.20 -4.52 19.51
C SER A 200 -23.88 -4.64 18.76
N LEU A 201 -23.08 -3.58 18.79
CA LEU A 201 -21.72 -3.49 18.24
C LEU A 201 -20.70 -3.55 19.35
N HIS A 202 -19.67 -4.39 19.21
CA HIS A 202 -18.46 -4.31 20.02
C HIS A 202 -17.37 -3.59 19.25
N VAL A 203 -17.28 -2.27 19.41
CA VAL A 203 -16.23 -1.45 18.79
C VAL A 203 -15.26 -1.03 19.89
N PHE A 204 -13.98 -1.34 19.73
CA PHE A 204 -12.91 -1.04 20.72
C PHE A 204 -13.21 -1.53 22.15
N GLY A 205 -13.95 -2.64 22.31
CA GLY A 205 -14.28 -3.20 23.62
C GLY A 205 -15.49 -2.55 24.30
N ILE A 206 -16.17 -1.61 23.66
CA ILE A 206 -17.38 -0.95 24.16
C ILE A 206 -18.58 -1.50 23.38
N SER A 207 -19.61 -1.97 24.10
CA SER A 207 -20.86 -2.37 23.46
C SER A 207 -21.72 -1.14 23.18
N VAL A 208 -21.88 -0.82 21.90
CA VAL A 208 -22.67 0.31 21.42
C VAL A 208 -23.86 -0.23 20.64
N GLU A 209 -25.07 0.24 20.95
CA GLU A 209 -26.25 -0.08 20.16
C GLU A 209 -26.31 0.79 18.90
N ALA A 210 -26.33 0.15 17.72
CA ALA A 210 -26.38 0.82 16.44
C ALA A 210 -27.65 1.66 16.23
N THR A 211 -28.72 1.40 16.97
CA THR A 211 -29.98 2.15 16.95
C THR A 211 -29.99 3.37 17.87
N ALA A 212 -29.01 3.51 18.76
CA ALA A 212 -28.97 4.61 19.72
C ALA A 212 -28.53 5.93 19.05
N ALA A 213 -29.42 6.93 19.05
CA ALA A 213 -29.13 8.26 18.51
C ALA A 213 -27.86 8.93 19.09
N PRO A 214 -27.52 8.80 20.39
CA PRO A 214 -26.29 9.38 20.93
C PRO A 214 -25.02 8.77 20.35
N ALA A 215 -25.05 7.50 19.91
CA ALA A 215 -23.89 6.87 19.27
C ALA A 215 -23.57 7.52 17.90
N TRP A 216 -24.60 7.81 17.11
CA TRP A 216 -24.46 8.52 15.84
C TRP A 216 -23.92 9.94 16.02
N LEU A 217 -24.46 10.66 16.99
CA LEU A 217 -23.95 12.01 17.31
C LEU A 217 -22.48 11.96 17.74
N CYS A 218 -22.09 11.02 18.58
CA CYS A 218 -20.72 10.86 19.02
C CYS A 218 -19.77 10.58 17.82
N ALA A 219 -20.15 9.67 16.91
CA ALA A 219 -19.35 9.32 15.75
C ALA A 219 -19.19 10.52 14.79
N ILE A 220 -20.28 11.27 14.54
CA ILE A 220 -20.25 12.48 13.69
C ILE A 220 -19.39 13.57 14.34
N VAL A 221 -19.53 13.79 15.65
CA VAL A 221 -18.76 14.79 16.39
C VAL A 221 -17.26 14.45 16.36
N MET A 222 -16.90 13.18 16.59
CA MET A 222 -15.52 12.71 16.49
C MET A 222 -14.95 12.92 15.09
N LEU A 223 -15.71 12.61 14.05
CA LEU A 223 -15.29 12.82 12.67
C LEU A 223 -15.08 14.32 12.35
N LEU A 224 -16.03 15.18 12.74
CA LEU A 224 -15.97 16.62 12.50
C LEU A 224 -14.81 17.26 13.28
N ILE A 225 -14.70 16.99 14.58
CA ILE A 225 -13.62 17.54 15.41
C ILE A 225 -12.26 17.07 14.89
N GLY A 226 -12.09 15.76 14.66
CA GLY A 226 -10.88 15.20 14.12
C GLY A 226 -10.53 15.77 12.75
N GLY A 227 -11.52 15.90 11.84
CA GLY A 227 -11.36 16.48 10.51
C GLY A 227 -10.95 17.95 10.54
N ILE A 228 -11.64 18.79 11.32
CA ILE A 228 -11.32 20.22 11.46
C ILE A 228 -9.90 20.41 12.03
N PHE A 229 -9.56 19.66 13.08
CA PHE A 229 -8.23 19.72 13.68
C PHE A 229 -7.13 19.22 12.73
N PHE A 230 -7.39 18.14 11.96
CA PHE A 230 -6.51 17.66 10.91
C PHE A 230 -6.24 18.71 9.85
N LEU A 231 -7.27 19.38 9.34
CA LEU A 231 -7.14 20.46 8.34
C LEU A 231 -6.31 21.63 8.87
N LYS A 232 -6.46 21.99 10.15
CA LYS A 232 -5.63 23.04 10.78
C LYS A 232 -4.17 22.61 10.94
N CYS A 233 -3.92 21.36 11.35
CA CYS A 233 -2.56 20.85 11.56
C CYS A 233 -1.83 20.47 10.26
N ARG A 234 -2.57 20.26 9.15
CA ARG A 234 -2.00 19.88 7.86
C ARG A 234 -1.05 20.94 7.28
N LYS A 235 -1.43 22.22 7.33
CA LYS A 235 -0.61 23.31 6.77
C LYS A 235 0.78 23.41 7.43
N PRO A 236 0.89 23.53 8.77
CA PRO A 236 2.19 23.60 9.42
C PRO A 236 3.02 22.31 9.21
N PHE A 237 2.38 21.14 9.15
CA PHE A 237 3.07 19.89 8.85
C PHE A 237 3.70 19.90 7.44
N LEU A 238 2.93 20.32 6.42
CA LEU A 238 3.42 20.37 5.03
C LEU A 238 4.60 21.32 4.86
N ASN A 239 4.63 22.42 5.58
CA ASN A 239 5.76 23.36 5.56
C ASN A 239 7.02 22.70 6.16
N VAL A 240 6.92 22.16 7.38
CA VAL A 240 8.06 21.47 8.03
C VAL A 240 8.55 20.28 7.20
N TRP A 241 7.62 19.56 6.59
CA TRP A 241 7.92 18.43 5.73
C TRP A 241 8.63 18.86 4.44
N GLY A 242 8.16 19.91 3.78
CA GLY A 242 8.78 20.46 2.57
C GLY A 242 10.20 20.99 2.83
N ASP A 243 10.40 21.70 3.94
CA ASP A 243 11.72 22.21 4.35
C ASP A 243 12.70 21.05 4.61
N ALA A 244 12.26 20.01 5.32
CA ALA A 244 13.06 18.84 5.61
C ALA A 244 13.45 18.05 4.34
N GLN A 245 12.54 17.97 3.36
CA GLN A 245 12.84 17.38 2.06
C GLN A 245 13.88 18.19 1.28
N ALA A 246 13.71 19.50 1.22
CA ALA A 246 14.64 20.39 0.53
C ALA A 246 16.05 20.34 1.15
N GLU A 247 16.15 20.27 2.48
CA GLU A 247 17.43 20.09 3.19
C GLU A 247 18.06 18.72 2.88
N THR A 248 17.29 17.66 2.87
CA THR A 248 17.78 16.31 2.54
C THR A 248 18.30 16.23 1.11
N GLU A 249 17.61 16.84 0.14
CA GLU A 249 18.08 16.90 -1.24
C GLU A 249 19.37 17.71 -1.39
N ARG A 250 19.51 18.82 -0.66
CA ARG A 250 20.74 19.63 -0.65
C ARG A 250 21.91 18.85 -0.06
N ALA A 251 21.69 18.13 1.03
CA ALA A 251 22.71 17.28 1.66
C ALA A 251 23.18 16.16 0.70
N LEU A 252 22.27 15.53 -0.04
CA LEU A 252 22.58 14.50 -1.02
C LEU A 252 23.33 15.04 -2.25
N ARG A 253 23.04 16.27 -2.67
CA ARG A 253 23.78 16.93 -3.76
C ARG A 253 25.15 17.46 -3.30
N GLY A 254 25.28 17.92 -2.07
CA GLY A 254 26.55 18.39 -1.49
C GLY A 254 27.57 17.27 -1.20
N GLY A 255 27.11 16.09 -0.82
CA GLY A 255 27.96 14.92 -0.56
C GLY A 255 28.45 14.17 -1.82
N ARG A 256 28.05 14.62 -3.01
CA ARG A 256 28.52 14.10 -4.30
C ARG A 256 29.65 14.92 -4.95
N ARG A 257 30.17 15.90 -4.25
CA ARG A 257 31.41 16.63 -4.60
C ARG A 257 32.54 16.14 -3.72
#